data_6301bd2f2751b4a25df8876d76c028a5
#
_entry.id   6301bd2f2751b4a25df8876d76c028a5
#
_cell.length_a   1.000
_cell.length_b   1.000
_cell.length_c   1.000
_cell.angle_alpha   90.00
_cell.angle_beta   90.00
_cell.angle_gamma   90.00
#
_symmetry.space_group_name_H-M   'P 1'
#
loop_
_entity.id
_entity.type
_entity.pdbx_description
1 polymer ?
#
loop_
_entity_poly.entity_id
_entity_poly.type
_entity_poly.pdbx_seq_one_letter_code
_entity_poly.pdbx_strand_id
1 'polypeptide(L)'
;ALTREQERQQNFRRHNLNLSYRTTLSYSEQIVEGRPLALKFDWDSGKPAEISLEVRYAERMGFKLGDLLTFNVQEVLIEAVVINLRRVQWNSFQPNFFILFQTGVLEDAPGTFLGSIGGLDVTDRLNVQNRIVQDFPNVSVIDVTRTVGRVLKISDQMVLALRLMAYLSILAGLVVVFSIARHEVEGRLWELNLLKVLGARFSDIQKMIQIEFAVLGIFAGLFGVAFSLIMSYGISWWFFENLWKWTWPTSLASILGVTALSVGVAWLATQRTLRSSPLTLLRSS
;
A
#
# COMPACT_ATOMS: atom_id res chain seq x y z
N ALA A 1 -27.17 13.74 30.25
CA ALA A 1 -26.28 14.32 29.24
C ALA A 1 -25.71 13.19 28.43
N LEU A 2 -25.88 13.24 27.10
CA LEU A 2 -25.33 12.26 26.17
C LEU A 2 -23.79 12.35 26.19
N THR A 3 -23.10 11.24 26.07
CA THR A 3 -21.66 11.27 25.92
C THR A 3 -21.29 11.86 24.57
N ARG A 4 -20.09 12.47 24.43
CA ARG A 4 -19.60 13.04 23.14
C ARG A 4 -19.66 12.06 21.96
N GLU A 5 -19.57 10.76 22.26
CA GLU A 5 -19.69 9.68 21.27
C GLU A 5 -21.15 9.47 20.85
N GLN A 6 -22.10 9.53 21.79
CA GLN A 6 -23.53 9.46 21.50
C GLN A 6 -24.03 10.69 20.74
N GLU A 7 -23.51 11.88 21.06
CA GLU A 7 -23.79 13.10 20.27
C GLU A 7 -23.22 13.01 18.85
N ARG A 8 -22.03 12.45 18.66
CA ARG A 8 -21.46 12.20 17.32
C ARG A 8 -22.31 11.20 16.54
N GLN A 9 -22.77 10.12 17.16
CA GLN A 9 -23.64 9.13 16.52
C GLN A 9 -25.00 9.71 16.17
N GLN A 10 -25.60 10.51 17.04
CA GLN A 10 -26.89 11.20 16.75
C GLN A 10 -26.74 12.24 15.64
N ASN A 11 -25.66 13.02 15.64
CA ASN A 11 -25.36 13.97 14.58
C ASN A 11 -25.12 13.26 13.25
N PHE A 12 -24.45 12.09 13.25
CA PHE A 12 -24.23 11.32 12.04
C PHE A 12 -25.51 10.68 11.48
N ARG A 13 -26.47 10.32 12.32
CA ARG A 13 -27.81 9.84 11.91
C ARG A 13 -28.70 10.95 11.33
N ARG A 14 -28.41 12.20 11.64
CA ARG A 14 -29.14 13.38 11.11
C ARG A 14 -28.48 14.02 9.89
N HIS A 15 -27.32 13.51 9.43
CA HIS A 15 -26.66 14.05 8.25
C HIS A 15 -27.37 13.63 6.98
N ASN A 16 -27.42 14.55 6.03
CA ASN A 16 -27.85 14.25 4.67
C ASN A 16 -26.95 13.15 4.09
N LEU A 17 -27.52 11.97 3.91
CA LEU A 17 -26.84 10.82 3.30
C LEU A 17 -27.11 10.86 1.80
N ASN A 18 -26.09 10.68 1.01
CA ASN A 18 -26.24 10.44 -0.41
C ASN A 18 -26.76 9.02 -0.60
N LEU A 19 -28.00 8.91 -1.03
CA LEU A 19 -28.65 7.65 -1.39
C LEU A 19 -28.49 7.41 -2.89
N SER A 20 -28.49 6.15 -3.28
CA SER A 20 -28.47 5.76 -4.69
C SER A 20 -29.31 4.50 -4.89
N TYR A 21 -29.64 4.18 -6.14
CA TYR A 21 -30.34 2.96 -6.50
C TYR A 21 -29.70 2.33 -7.73
N ARG A 22 -29.70 1.01 -7.81
CA ARG A 22 -29.15 0.23 -8.93
C ARG A 22 -29.81 -1.13 -9.02
N THR A 23 -29.91 -1.62 -10.24
CA THR A 23 -30.37 -2.98 -10.51
C THR A 23 -29.25 -4.01 -10.29
N THR A 24 -28.01 -3.64 -10.63
CA THR A 24 -26.82 -4.50 -10.54
C THR A 24 -25.70 -3.81 -9.78
N LEU A 25 -24.94 -4.58 -9.03
CA LEU A 25 -23.75 -4.08 -8.36
C LEU A 25 -22.63 -3.76 -9.35
N SER A 26 -21.82 -2.77 -9.02
CA SER A 26 -20.60 -2.48 -9.76
C SER A 26 -19.53 -3.56 -9.51
N TYR A 27 -18.55 -3.69 -10.39
CA TYR A 27 -17.39 -4.58 -10.17
C TYR A 27 -16.59 -4.26 -8.90
N SER A 28 -16.73 -3.04 -8.37
CA SER A 28 -16.10 -2.59 -7.13
C SER A 28 -16.88 -2.99 -5.87
N GLU A 29 -18.02 -3.64 -6.01
CA GLU A 29 -18.92 -3.98 -4.93
C GLU A 29 -19.14 -5.51 -4.89
N GLN A 30 -19.11 -6.09 -3.69
CA GLN A 30 -19.32 -7.51 -3.46
C GLN A 30 -20.22 -7.73 -2.25
N ILE A 31 -21.27 -8.54 -2.39
CA ILE A 31 -22.11 -8.97 -1.26
C ILE A 31 -21.28 -9.88 -0.38
N VAL A 32 -21.23 -9.54 0.91
CA VAL A 32 -20.55 -10.33 1.96
C VAL A 32 -21.56 -11.19 2.71
N GLU A 33 -22.76 -10.66 2.94
CA GLU A 33 -23.83 -11.33 3.68
C GLU A 33 -25.19 -10.97 3.11
N GLY A 34 -26.12 -11.91 3.12
CA GLY A 34 -27.46 -11.72 2.61
C GLY A 34 -27.63 -12.13 1.14
N ARG A 35 -28.66 -11.59 0.48
CA ARG A 35 -29.02 -11.89 -0.92
C ARG A 35 -29.01 -10.62 -1.78
N PRO A 36 -28.98 -10.72 -3.11
CA PRO A 36 -29.17 -9.56 -4.00
C PRO A 36 -30.50 -8.85 -3.74
N LEU A 37 -30.54 -7.55 -4.01
CA LEU A 37 -31.77 -6.76 -3.97
C LEU A 37 -32.74 -7.28 -5.02
N ALA A 38 -34.06 -7.15 -4.74
CA ALA A 38 -35.09 -7.44 -5.72
C ALA A 38 -35.00 -6.45 -6.89
N LEU A 39 -35.42 -6.91 -8.09
CA LEU A 39 -35.25 -6.16 -9.34
C LEU A 39 -36.01 -4.83 -9.34
N LYS A 40 -37.21 -4.79 -8.78
CA LYS A 40 -38.05 -3.58 -8.76
C LYS A 40 -38.94 -3.55 -7.52
N PHE A 41 -39.07 -2.39 -6.92
CA PHE A 41 -39.98 -2.13 -5.82
C PHE A 41 -41.39 -1.88 -6.36
N ASP A 42 -42.37 -2.39 -5.64
CA ASP A 42 -43.80 -2.20 -5.92
C ASP A 42 -44.41 -1.50 -4.71
N TRP A 43 -44.83 -0.26 -4.90
CA TRP A 43 -45.46 0.59 -3.88
C TRP A 43 -46.79 0.06 -3.39
N ASP A 44 -47.51 -0.69 -4.21
CA ASP A 44 -48.81 -1.27 -3.87
C ASP A 44 -48.68 -2.59 -3.07
N SER A 45 -47.48 -3.12 -2.94
CA SER A 45 -47.25 -4.37 -2.23
C SER A 45 -47.37 -4.30 -0.72
N GLY A 46 -47.33 -3.10 -0.13
CA GLY A 46 -47.35 -2.87 1.32
C GLY A 46 -46.10 -3.41 2.06
N LYS A 47 -45.07 -3.82 1.33
CA LYS A 47 -43.78 -4.30 1.88
C LYS A 47 -42.79 -3.14 1.99
N PRO A 48 -41.85 -3.19 2.97
CA PRO A 48 -40.79 -2.21 3.02
C PRO A 48 -39.86 -2.36 1.80
N ALA A 49 -39.24 -1.26 1.38
CA ALA A 49 -38.23 -1.28 0.33
C ALA A 49 -36.98 -2.08 0.77
N GLU A 50 -36.23 -2.63 -0.18
CA GLU A 50 -35.00 -3.34 0.11
C GLU A 50 -33.79 -2.43 -0.03
N ILE A 51 -32.86 -2.52 0.94
CA ILE A 51 -31.59 -1.79 0.89
C ILE A 51 -30.39 -2.70 1.11
N SER A 52 -29.30 -2.25 0.54
CA SER A 52 -27.97 -2.81 0.73
C SER A 52 -27.11 -1.78 1.47
N LEU A 53 -26.44 -2.20 2.55
CA LEU A 53 -25.52 -1.37 3.32
C LEU A 53 -24.07 -1.77 3.08
N GLU A 54 -23.18 -0.77 3.12
CA GLU A 54 -21.76 -1.03 3.17
C GLU A 54 -21.37 -1.57 4.56
N VAL A 55 -20.54 -2.62 4.61
CA VAL A 55 -20.21 -3.37 5.85
C VAL A 55 -19.71 -2.46 6.95
N ARG A 56 -18.71 -1.60 6.69
CA ARG A 56 -18.13 -0.72 7.72
C ARG A 56 -19.09 0.36 8.18
N TYR A 57 -19.95 0.81 7.28
CA TYR A 57 -21.00 1.75 7.63
C TYR A 57 -22.01 1.07 8.55
N ALA A 58 -22.45 -0.14 8.22
CA ALA A 58 -23.36 -0.93 9.04
C ALA A 58 -22.79 -1.21 10.42
N GLU A 59 -21.54 -1.68 10.52
CA GLU A 59 -20.82 -1.92 11.77
C GLU A 59 -20.73 -0.66 12.65
N ARG A 60 -20.37 0.48 12.05
CA ARG A 60 -20.25 1.78 12.76
C ARG A 60 -21.57 2.26 13.32
N MET A 61 -22.65 2.02 12.58
CA MET A 61 -24.00 2.43 12.96
C MET A 61 -24.71 1.40 13.84
N GLY A 62 -24.18 0.18 13.94
CA GLY A 62 -24.78 -0.92 14.64
C GLY A 62 -25.95 -1.56 13.92
N PHE A 63 -26.04 -1.38 12.59
CA PHE A 63 -27.10 -1.97 11.77
C PHE A 63 -26.77 -3.43 11.41
N LYS A 64 -27.80 -4.26 11.35
CA LYS A 64 -27.71 -5.68 11.03
C LYS A 64 -28.63 -6.05 9.88
N LEU A 65 -28.37 -7.20 9.32
CA LEU A 65 -29.25 -7.82 8.32
C LEU A 65 -30.66 -8.01 8.91
N GLY A 66 -31.69 -7.56 8.18
CA GLY A 66 -33.09 -7.63 8.61
C GLY A 66 -33.58 -6.39 9.39
N ASP A 67 -32.72 -5.45 9.74
CA ASP A 67 -33.16 -4.23 10.42
C ASP A 67 -34.03 -3.39 9.51
N LEU A 68 -35.09 -2.80 10.09
CA LEU A 68 -35.98 -1.87 9.41
C LEU A 68 -35.52 -0.44 9.70
N LEU A 69 -35.26 0.32 8.64
CA LEU A 69 -34.81 1.72 8.71
C LEU A 69 -35.83 2.62 8.02
N THR A 70 -36.06 3.81 8.58
CA THR A 70 -36.93 4.81 7.98
C THR A 70 -36.07 5.95 7.44
N PHE A 71 -36.23 6.24 6.16
CA PHE A 71 -35.55 7.33 5.45
C PHE A 71 -36.53 8.44 5.18
N ASN A 72 -36.12 9.69 5.41
CA ASN A 72 -36.84 10.85 4.97
C ASN A 72 -36.20 11.37 3.68
N VAL A 73 -36.84 11.13 2.56
CA VAL A 73 -36.40 11.58 1.24
C VAL A 73 -37.35 12.70 0.79
N GLN A 74 -36.94 13.95 0.96
CA GLN A 74 -37.72 15.14 0.61
C GLN A 74 -39.15 15.10 1.17
N GLU A 75 -39.24 14.91 2.48
CA GLU A 75 -40.50 14.84 3.25
C GLU A 75 -41.31 13.56 3.02
N VAL A 76 -40.88 12.65 2.13
CA VAL A 76 -41.49 11.33 1.97
C VAL A 76 -40.78 10.35 2.88
N LEU A 77 -41.53 9.70 3.77
CA LEU A 77 -40.99 8.64 4.64
C LEU A 77 -41.01 7.30 3.91
N ILE A 78 -39.83 6.70 3.77
CA ILE A 78 -39.63 5.40 3.11
C ILE A 78 -39.15 4.43 4.14
N GLU A 79 -39.90 3.37 4.40
CA GLU A 79 -39.46 2.23 5.19
C GLU A 79 -38.66 1.27 4.34
N ALA A 80 -37.47 0.86 4.81
CA ALA A 80 -36.58 -0.01 4.08
C ALA A 80 -35.93 -1.06 5.01
N VAL A 81 -35.84 -2.30 4.54
CA VAL A 81 -35.23 -3.40 5.26
C VAL A 81 -33.84 -3.72 4.70
N VAL A 82 -32.90 -3.96 5.58
CA VAL A 82 -31.52 -4.33 5.21
C VAL A 82 -31.49 -5.77 4.73
N ILE A 83 -31.32 -5.99 3.43
CA ILE A 83 -31.33 -7.31 2.81
C ILE A 83 -29.93 -7.90 2.66
N ASN A 84 -28.94 -7.04 2.48
CA ASN A 84 -27.55 -7.50 2.42
C ASN A 84 -26.55 -6.46 2.93
N LEU A 85 -25.38 -6.97 3.27
CA LEU A 85 -24.19 -6.20 3.57
C LEU A 85 -23.19 -6.40 2.44
N ARG A 86 -22.68 -5.30 1.86
CA ARG A 86 -21.72 -5.33 0.77
C ARG A 86 -20.40 -4.67 1.16
N ARG A 87 -19.31 -5.19 0.64
CA ARG A 87 -18.00 -4.55 0.69
C ARG A 87 -17.81 -3.71 -0.55
N VAL A 88 -17.37 -2.47 -0.36
CA VAL A 88 -17.15 -1.49 -1.42
C VAL A 88 -15.64 -1.18 -1.50
N GLN A 89 -15.08 -1.25 -2.70
CA GLN A 89 -13.71 -0.80 -2.97
C GLN A 89 -13.71 0.70 -3.26
N TRP A 90 -13.49 1.51 -2.24
CA TRP A 90 -13.55 2.98 -2.33
C TRP A 90 -12.48 3.60 -3.24
N ASN A 91 -11.40 2.87 -3.52
CA ASN A 91 -10.30 3.28 -4.39
C ASN A 91 -10.55 2.99 -5.89
N SER A 92 -11.73 2.54 -6.27
CA SER A 92 -12.06 2.11 -7.64
C SER A 92 -12.41 3.25 -8.61
N PHE A 93 -12.46 4.52 -8.16
CA PHE A 93 -12.94 5.68 -8.93
C PHE A 93 -14.36 5.55 -9.49
N GLN A 94 -15.12 4.56 -9.03
CA GLN A 94 -16.54 4.43 -9.33
C GLN A 94 -17.37 5.24 -8.31
N PRO A 95 -18.52 5.79 -8.72
CA PRO A 95 -19.48 6.36 -7.77
C PRO A 95 -19.95 5.28 -6.80
N ASN A 96 -19.53 5.38 -5.56
CA ASN A 96 -19.85 4.43 -4.50
C ASN A 96 -20.68 5.12 -3.41
N PHE A 97 -21.60 4.37 -2.82
CA PHE A 97 -22.54 4.87 -1.82
C PHE A 97 -22.57 3.95 -0.61
N PHE A 98 -22.83 4.49 0.57
CA PHE A 98 -23.00 3.68 1.78
C PHE A 98 -24.29 2.88 1.77
N ILE A 99 -25.35 3.47 1.21
CA ILE A 99 -26.69 2.92 1.15
C ILE A 99 -27.14 2.85 -0.30
N LEU A 100 -27.58 1.67 -0.70
CA LEU A 100 -28.07 1.40 -2.05
C LEU A 100 -29.48 0.84 -1.96
N PHE A 101 -30.45 1.49 -2.57
CA PHE A 101 -31.83 1.05 -2.68
C PHE A 101 -32.02 0.13 -3.91
N GLN A 102 -33.02 -0.74 -3.83
CA GLN A 102 -33.54 -1.40 -5.02
C GLN A 102 -34.15 -0.36 -5.97
N THR A 103 -34.26 -0.69 -7.25
CA THR A 103 -34.91 0.17 -8.25
C THR A 103 -36.44 0.27 -8.00
N GLY A 104 -37.04 1.37 -8.42
CA GLY A 104 -38.46 1.66 -8.21
C GLY A 104 -38.77 2.49 -6.94
N VAL A 105 -37.73 2.81 -6.14
CA VAL A 105 -37.93 3.56 -4.87
C VAL A 105 -37.58 5.01 -5.01
N LEU A 106 -36.49 5.36 -5.69
CA LEU A 106 -35.91 6.71 -5.71
C LEU A 106 -35.94 7.38 -7.09
N GLU A 107 -36.51 6.74 -8.11
CA GLU A 107 -36.51 7.24 -9.49
C GLU A 107 -37.25 8.58 -9.63
N ASP A 108 -38.33 8.76 -8.89
CA ASP A 108 -39.14 9.98 -8.92
C ASP A 108 -38.58 11.08 -7.99
N ALA A 109 -37.58 10.77 -7.18
CA ALA A 109 -36.93 11.74 -6.32
C ALA A 109 -35.95 12.61 -7.13
N PRO A 110 -35.88 13.92 -6.87
CA PRO A 110 -34.87 14.77 -7.47
C PRO A 110 -33.47 14.24 -7.16
N GLY A 111 -32.71 13.95 -8.20
CA GLY A 111 -31.40 13.31 -8.09
C GLY A 111 -30.35 13.95 -8.99
N THR A 112 -29.09 13.63 -8.70
CA THR A 112 -27.95 13.97 -9.55
C THR A 112 -27.39 12.69 -10.16
N PHE A 113 -27.30 12.66 -11.47
CA PHE A 113 -26.65 11.56 -12.17
C PHE A 113 -25.15 11.72 -12.17
N LEU A 114 -24.44 10.68 -11.75
CA LEU A 114 -22.99 10.62 -11.76
C LEU A 114 -22.54 9.58 -12.77
N GLY A 115 -21.65 9.99 -13.67
CA GLY A 115 -20.99 9.10 -14.63
C GLY A 115 -19.47 9.25 -14.57
N SER A 116 -18.74 8.21 -14.91
CA SER A 116 -17.29 8.27 -15.07
C SER A 116 -16.89 7.71 -16.42
N ILE A 117 -15.96 8.40 -17.10
CA ILE A 117 -15.38 7.98 -18.36
C ILE A 117 -13.91 7.70 -18.11
N GLY A 118 -13.47 6.46 -18.30
CA GLY A 118 -12.08 6.04 -18.16
C GLY A 118 -11.41 5.75 -19.51
N GLY A 119 -10.06 5.60 -19.50
CA GLY A 119 -9.30 5.16 -20.67
C GLY A 119 -9.05 6.21 -21.74
N LEU A 120 -9.33 7.49 -21.47
CA LEU A 120 -9.08 8.58 -22.40
C LEU A 120 -7.62 9.08 -22.33
N ASP A 121 -7.00 9.30 -23.48
CA ASP A 121 -5.73 10.00 -23.56
C ASP A 121 -5.90 11.50 -23.22
N VAL A 122 -4.79 12.19 -22.95
CA VAL A 122 -4.80 13.62 -22.51
C VAL A 122 -5.53 14.51 -23.50
N THR A 123 -5.30 14.31 -24.81
CA THR A 123 -5.91 15.09 -25.88
C THR A 123 -7.41 14.81 -26.01
N ASP A 124 -7.78 13.55 -25.98
CA ASP A 124 -9.18 13.12 -26.10
C ASP A 124 -10.00 13.57 -24.90
N ARG A 125 -9.41 13.60 -23.73
CA ARG A 125 -10.04 14.06 -22.49
C ARG A 125 -10.45 15.52 -22.57
N LEU A 126 -9.56 16.39 -23.05
CA LEU A 126 -9.86 17.80 -23.24
C LEU A 126 -10.96 18.01 -24.28
N ASN A 127 -10.92 17.27 -25.37
CA ASN A 127 -11.93 17.33 -26.42
C ASN A 127 -13.30 16.88 -25.93
N VAL A 128 -13.37 15.76 -25.20
CA VAL A 128 -14.60 15.22 -24.62
C VAL A 128 -15.14 16.18 -23.56
N GLN A 129 -14.29 16.74 -22.68
CA GLN A 129 -14.69 17.72 -21.69
C GLN A 129 -15.32 18.96 -22.34
N ASN A 130 -14.64 19.54 -23.34
CA ASN A 130 -15.14 20.73 -24.03
C ASN A 130 -16.46 20.45 -24.73
N ARG A 131 -16.58 19.30 -25.38
CA ARG A 131 -17.80 18.90 -26.08
C ARG A 131 -18.98 18.72 -25.11
N ILE A 132 -18.78 18.05 -23.98
CA ILE A 132 -19.83 17.87 -22.96
C ILE A 132 -20.29 19.23 -22.42
N VAL A 133 -19.36 20.13 -22.09
CA VAL A 133 -19.71 21.46 -21.56
C VAL A 133 -20.43 22.33 -22.59
N GLN A 134 -20.10 22.18 -23.89
CA GLN A 134 -20.79 22.91 -24.96
C GLN A 134 -22.18 22.37 -25.25
N ASP A 135 -22.30 21.03 -25.32
CA ASP A 135 -23.58 20.38 -25.67
C ASP A 135 -24.55 20.31 -24.47
N PHE A 136 -24.02 20.29 -23.24
CA PHE A 136 -24.78 20.13 -22.00
C PHE A 136 -24.35 21.14 -20.91
N PRO A 137 -24.82 22.39 -20.96
CA PRO A 137 -24.40 23.44 -19.99
C PRO A 137 -24.71 23.14 -18.53
N ASN A 138 -25.66 22.24 -18.26
CA ASN A 138 -26.09 21.80 -16.93
C ASN A 138 -25.24 20.64 -16.39
N VAL A 139 -24.26 20.14 -17.16
CA VAL A 139 -23.38 19.05 -16.73
C VAL A 139 -22.05 19.61 -16.24
N SER A 140 -21.70 19.30 -15.00
CA SER A 140 -20.39 19.62 -14.44
C SER A 140 -19.40 18.50 -14.73
N VAL A 141 -18.30 18.82 -15.39
CA VAL A 141 -17.23 17.85 -15.70
C VAL A 141 -16.03 18.10 -14.79
N ILE A 142 -15.61 17.07 -14.06
CA ILE A 142 -14.44 17.13 -13.17
C ILE A 142 -13.36 16.22 -13.72
N ASP A 143 -12.21 16.79 -14.06
CA ASP A 143 -11.02 16.01 -14.45
C ASP A 143 -10.32 15.47 -13.20
N VAL A 144 -10.72 14.27 -12.78
CA VAL A 144 -10.13 13.58 -11.64
C VAL A 144 -8.67 13.22 -11.89
N THR A 145 -8.27 12.94 -13.14
CA THR A 145 -6.91 12.54 -13.48
C THR A 145 -5.90 13.66 -13.21
N ARG A 146 -6.28 14.91 -13.45
CA ARG A 146 -5.42 16.07 -13.16
C ARG A 146 -5.18 16.21 -11.65
N THR A 147 -6.21 16.00 -10.85
CA THR A 147 -6.12 16.06 -9.37
C THR A 147 -5.28 14.91 -8.84
N VAL A 148 -5.56 13.69 -9.29
CA VAL A 148 -4.78 12.49 -8.93
C VAL A 148 -3.32 12.63 -9.39
N GLY A 149 -3.08 13.15 -10.59
CA GLY A 149 -1.72 13.39 -11.10
C GLY A 149 -0.89 14.33 -10.21
N ARG A 150 -1.51 15.34 -9.60
CA ARG A 150 -0.81 16.21 -8.62
C ARG A 150 -0.43 15.44 -7.36
N VAL A 151 -1.35 14.62 -6.83
CA VAL A 151 -1.09 13.79 -5.64
C VAL A 151 0.02 12.78 -5.94
N LEU A 152 -0.03 12.10 -7.09
CA LEU A 152 1.02 11.16 -7.50
C LEU A 152 2.38 11.84 -7.64
N LYS A 153 2.43 13.06 -8.20
CA LYS A 153 3.69 13.82 -8.30
C LYS A 153 4.30 14.15 -6.93
N ILE A 154 3.47 14.51 -5.95
CA ILE A 154 3.93 14.72 -4.58
C ILE A 154 4.44 13.40 -3.98
N SER A 155 3.71 12.30 -4.20
CA SER A 155 4.14 10.97 -3.77
C SER A 155 5.48 10.56 -4.38
N ASP A 156 5.71 10.83 -5.67
CA ASP A 156 6.99 10.55 -6.35
C ASP A 156 8.16 11.35 -5.73
N GLN A 157 7.92 12.60 -5.33
CA GLN A 157 8.93 13.40 -4.63
C GLN A 157 9.25 12.82 -3.24
N MET A 158 8.24 12.34 -2.50
CA MET A 158 8.45 11.67 -1.22
C MET A 158 9.23 10.36 -1.40
N VAL A 159 8.90 9.57 -2.42
CA VAL A 159 9.63 8.34 -2.76
C VAL A 159 11.08 8.65 -3.12
N LEU A 160 11.34 9.73 -3.86
CA LEU A 160 12.71 10.17 -4.16
C LEU A 160 13.51 10.49 -2.89
N ALA A 161 12.91 11.24 -1.95
CA ALA A 161 13.54 11.56 -0.68
C ALA A 161 13.88 10.28 0.14
N LEU A 162 12.94 9.33 0.20
CA LEU A 162 13.15 8.04 0.85
C LEU A 162 14.25 7.23 0.19
N ARG A 163 14.34 7.24 -1.16
CA ARG A 163 15.43 6.58 -1.90
C ARG A 163 16.79 7.20 -1.57
N LEU A 164 16.89 8.53 -1.49
CA LEU A 164 18.12 9.20 -1.11
C LEU A 164 18.56 8.83 0.32
N MET A 165 17.63 8.80 1.27
CA MET A 165 17.91 8.34 2.64
C MET A 165 18.39 6.87 2.65
N ALA A 166 17.78 6.00 1.86
CA ALA A 166 18.21 4.61 1.72
C ALA A 166 19.62 4.50 1.16
N TYR A 167 19.96 5.26 0.12
CA TYR A 167 21.34 5.28 -0.43
C TYR A 167 22.37 5.77 0.58
N LEU A 168 22.05 6.82 1.34
CA LEU A 168 22.94 7.30 2.41
C LEU A 168 23.13 6.24 3.50
N SER A 169 22.07 5.53 3.88
CA SER A 169 22.15 4.44 4.86
C SER A 169 23.00 3.27 4.35
N ILE A 170 22.87 2.91 3.07
CA ILE A 170 23.72 1.89 2.44
C ILE A 170 25.17 2.34 2.44
N LEU A 171 25.45 3.60 2.08
CA LEU A 171 26.80 4.14 2.08
C LEU A 171 27.44 4.09 3.49
N ALA A 172 26.69 4.54 4.50
CA ALA A 172 27.13 4.46 5.88
C ALA A 172 27.41 3.02 6.32
N GLY A 173 26.50 2.08 5.98
CA GLY A 173 26.69 0.65 6.22
C GLY A 173 27.94 0.10 5.56
N LEU A 174 28.23 0.46 4.31
CA LEU A 174 29.44 0.04 3.60
C LEU A 174 30.71 0.54 4.26
N VAL A 175 30.71 1.79 4.76
CA VAL A 175 31.86 2.35 5.51
C VAL A 175 32.09 1.55 6.79
N VAL A 176 31.04 1.20 7.52
CA VAL A 176 31.14 0.38 8.74
C VAL A 176 31.67 -1.01 8.42
N VAL A 177 31.14 -1.69 7.42
CA VAL A 177 31.61 -3.04 6.99
C VAL A 177 33.06 -2.97 6.54
N PHE A 178 33.47 -1.93 5.80
CA PHE A 178 34.86 -1.72 5.41
C PHE A 178 35.79 -1.53 6.62
N SER A 179 35.37 -0.74 7.60
CA SER A 179 36.13 -0.52 8.83
C SER A 179 36.30 -1.82 9.63
N ILE A 180 35.22 -2.60 9.77
CA ILE A 180 35.25 -3.89 10.45
C ILE A 180 36.19 -4.86 9.70
N ALA A 181 36.03 -4.97 8.37
CA ALA A 181 36.86 -5.86 7.56
C ALA A 181 38.35 -5.51 7.66
N ARG A 182 38.66 -4.22 7.65
CA ARG A 182 40.04 -3.75 7.82
C ARG A 182 40.58 -4.08 9.21
N HIS A 183 39.82 -3.80 10.25
CA HIS A 183 40.25 -4.08 11.63
C HIS A 183 40.45 -5.57 11.87
N GLU A 184 39.56 -6.41 11.36
CA GLU A 184 39.67 -7.87 11.45
C GLU A 184 40.93 -8.39 10.78
N VAL A 185 41.26 -7.93 9.56
CA VAL A 185 42.47 -8.28 8.86
C VAL A 185 43.74 -7.80 9.59
N GLU A 186 43.73 -6.56 10.12
CA GLU A 186 44.84 -6.00 10.89
C GLU A 186 45.07 -6.78 12.21
N GLY A 187 43.99 -7.18 12.91
CA GLY A 187 44.06 -7.95 14.16
C GLY A 187 44.61 -9.37 13.99
N ARG A 188 44.40 -9.98 12.81
CA ARG A 188 44.84 -11.33 12.49
C ARG A 188 46.14 -11.41 11.64
N LEU A 189 46.83 -10.28 11.46
CA LEU A 189 48.04 -10.23 10.63
C LEU A 189 49.11 -11.28 11.01
N TRP A 190 49.27 -11.55 12.31
CA TRP A 190 50.20 -12.57 12.78
C TRP A 190 49.79 -13.98 12.33
N GLU A 191 48.53 -14.34 12.50
CA GLU A 191 47.98 -15.66 12.06
C GLU A 191 48.06 -15.81 10.54
N LEU A 192 47.71 -14.75 9.78
CA LEU A 192 47.78 -14.75 8.33
C LEU A 192 49.22 -14.87 7.80
N ASN A 193 50.18 -14.26 8.49
CA ASN A 193 51.61 -14.40 8.15
C ASN A 193 52.12 -15.79 8.50
N LEU A 194 51.68 -16.40 9.59
CA LEU A 194 52.02 -17.77 9.95
C LEU A 194 51.54 -18.75 8.85
N LEU A 195 50.31 -18.57 8.36
CA LEU A 195 49.77 -19.37 7.26
C LEU A 195 50.62 -19.22 5.98
N LYS A 196 51.10 -17.98 5.68
CA LYS A 196 52.02 -17.78 4.53
C LYS A 196 53.35 -18.50 4.69
N VAL A 197 53.91 -18.53 5.90
CA VAL A 197 55.16 -19.28 6.19
C VAL A 197 54.94 -20.79 6.04
N LEU A 198 53.75 -21.30 6.36
CA LEU A 198 53.33 -22.67 6.15
C LEU A 198 52.99 -23.02 4.69
N GLY A 199 53.12 -22.06 3.76
CA GLY A 199 52.93 -22.25 2.33
C GLY A 199 51.55 -21.88 1.76
N ALA A 200 50.69 -21.24 2.53
CA ALA A 200 49.39 -20.77 2.02
C ALA A 200 49.59 -19.65 0.98
N ARG A 201 48.90 -19.75 -0.15
CA ARG A 201 48.92 -18.72 -1.18
C ARG A 201 48.05 -17.52 -0.76
N PHE A 202 48.43 -16.34 -1.24
CA PHE A 202 47.65 -15.12 -1.03
C PHE A 202 46.17 -15.30 -1.40
N SER A 203 45.90 -15.99 -2.51
CA SER A 203 44.55 -16.29 -2.99
C SER A 203 43.71 -17.12 -2.00
N ASP A 204 44.37 -18.01 -1.24
CA ASP A 204 43.65 -18.89 -0.30
C ASP A 204 43.24 -18.14 0.95
N ILE A 205 44.08 -17.25 1.44
CA ILE A 205 43.79 -16.33 2.54
C ILE A 205 42.65 -15.37 2.13
N GLN A 206 42.72 -14.84 0.92
CA GLN A 206 41.70 -13.94 0.40
C GLN A 206 40.35 -14.63 0.26
N LYS A 207 40.30 -15.85 -0.25
CA LYS A 207 39.06 -16.66 -0.33
C LYS A 207 38.47 -16.95 1.05
N MET A 208 39.34 -17.30 2.03
CA MET A 208 38.87 -17.53 3.41
C MET A 208 38.14 -16.33 3.97
N ILE A 209 38.72 -15.14 3.86
CA ILE A 209 38.09 -13.90 4.31
C ILE A 209 36.79 -13.58 3.52
N GLN A 210 36.80 -13.82 2.20
CA GLN A 210 35.62 -13.60 1.37
C GLN A 210 34.46 -14.53 1.75
N ILE A 211 34.73 -15.79 2.08
CA ILE A 211 33.70 -16.74 2.54
C ILE A 211 33.14 -16.30 3.89
N GLU A 212 33.97 -15.84 4.82
CA GLU A 212 33.53 -15.33 6.11
C GLU A 212 32.58 -14.13 5.93
N PHE A 213 32.95 -13.15 5.11
CA PHE A 213 32.08 -11.99 4.81
C PHE A 213 30.88 -12.34 3.93
N ALA A 214 30.94 -13.40 3.12
CA ALA A 214 29.77 -13.90 2.39
C ALA A 214 28.73 -14.49 3.36
N VAL A 215 29.15 -15.28 4.32
CA VAL A 215 28.25 -15.83 5.36
C VAL A 215 27.63 -14.73 6.19
N LEU A 216 28.44 -13.77 6.64
CA LEU A 216 27.92 -12.59 7.36
C LEU A 216 26.93 -11.78 6.52
N GLY A 217 27.22 -11.59 5.22
CA GLY A 217 26.36 -10.90 4.27
C GLY A 217 25.01 -11.61 4.06
N ILE A 218 25.03 -12.95 3.98
CA ILE A 218 23.80 -13.75 3.86
C ILE A 218 22.94 -13.59 5.12
N PHE A 219 23.52 -13.74 6.32
CA PHE A 219 22.78 -13.56 7.56
C PHE A 219 22.22 -12.13 7.69
N ALA A 220 23.04 -11.11 7.43
CA ALA A 220 22.59 -9.72 7.44
C ALA A 220 21.46 -9.46 6.44
N GLY A 221 21.57 -10.02 5.23
CA GLY A 221 20.53 -9.94 4.20
C GLY A 221 19.24 -10.63 4.62
N LEU A 222 19.31 -11.82 5.21
CA LEU A 222 18.15 -12.56 5.73
C LEU A 222 17.44 -11.78 6.84
N PHE A 223 18.18 -11.27 7.83
CA PHE A 223 17.62 -10.46 8.91
C PHE A 223 17.00 -9.15 8.38
N GLY A 224 17.69 -8.48 7.46
CA GLY A 224 17.18 -7.25 6.84
C GLY A 224 15.88 -7.47 6.07
N VAL A 225 15.82 -8.54 5.27
CA VAL A 225 14.60 -8.91 4.53
C VAL A 225 13.48 -9.33 5.49
N ALA A 226 13.76 -10.14 6.50
CA ALA A 226 12.76 -10.56 7.49
C ALA A 226 12.15 -9.35 8.20
N PHE A 227 13.00 -8.43 8.69
CA PHE A 227 12.53 -7.21 9.34
C PHE A 227 11.71 -6.31 8.40
N SER A 228 12.16 -6.14 7.14
CA SER A 228 11.45 -5.38 6.12
C SER A 228 10.07 -5.97 5.82
N LEU A 229 9.96 -7.31 5.73
CA LEU A 229 8.67 -7.98 5.49
C LEU A 229 7.71 -7.81 6.67
N ILE A 230 8.20 -7.95 7.91
CA ILE A 230 7.38 -7.74 9.13
C ILE A 230 6.85 -6.30 9.15
N MET A 231 7.71 -5.31 8.92
CA MET A 231 7.30 -3.90 8.89
C MET A 231 6.32 -3.59 7.76
N SER A 232 6.60 -4.11 6.56
CA SER A 232 5.74 -3.92 5.39
C SER A 232 4.36 -4.56 5.59
N TYR A 233 4.31 -5.76 6.18
CA TYR A 233 3.06 -6.43 6.52
C TYR A 233 2.27 -5.64 7.57
N GLY A 234 2.92 -5.18 8.65
CA GLY A 234 2.30 -4.38 9.71
C GLY A 234 1.69 -3.08 9.18
N ILE A 235 2.44 -2.35 8.34
CA ILE A 235 1.94 -1.12 7.70
C ILE A 235 0.77 -1.41 6.77
N SER A 236 0.87 -2.48 5.96
CA SER A 236 -0.20 -2.87 5.05
C SER A 236 -1.48 -3.26 5.79
N TRP A 237 -1.35 -3.98 6.90
CA TRP A 237 -2.50 -4.38 7.72
C TRP A 237 -3.18 -3.17 8.39
N TRP A 238 -2.38 -2.22 8.90
CA TRP A 238 -2.91 -1.05 9.61
C TRP A 238 -3.51 0.01 8.68
N PHE A 239 -2.87 0.31 7.53
CA PHE A 239 -3.23 1.45 6.67
C PHE A 239 -3.91 1.05 5.36
N PHE A 240 -3.66 -0.15 4.80
CA PHE A 240 -4.03 -0.51 3.43
C PHE A 240 -4.93 -1.74 3.31
N GLU A 241 -5.72 -2.07 4.34
CA GLU A 241 -6.74 -3.13 4.28
C GLU A 241 -6.22 -4.49 3.77
N ASN A 242 -4.95 -4.80 4.09
CA ASN A 242 -4.31 -6.06 3.70
C ASN A 242 -4.14 -6.25 2.17
N LEU A 243 -3.85 -5.18 1.44
CA LEU A 243 -3.47 -5.23 0.02
C LEU A 243 -2.02 -5.72 -0.19
N TRP A 244 -1.42 -6.35 0.82
CA TRP A 244 -0.04 -6.79 0.78
C TRP A 244 0.18 -7.93 -0.21
N LYS A 245 1.19 -7.78 -1.07
CA LYS A 245 1.62 -8.82 -2.00
C LYS A 245 3.08 -9.17 -1.74
N TRP A 246 3.36 -10.43 -1.57
CA TRP A 246 4.74 -10.90 -1.43
C TRP A 246 5.46 -10.88 -2.78
N THR A 247 6.63 -10.23 -2.81
CA THR A 247 7.49 -10.14 -3.99
C THR A 247 8.78 -10.93 -3.76
N TRP A 248 8.78 -12.22 -4.08
CA TRP A 248 9.95 -13.09 -3.95
C TRP A 248 11.20 -12.57 -4.66
N PRO A 249 11.12 -12.05 -5.92
CA PRO A 249 12.31 -11.64 -6.64
C PRO A 249 13.06 -10.49 -5.96
N THR A 250 12.34 -9.52 -5.40
CA THR A 250 12.97 -8.37 -4.72
C THR A 250 13.64 -8.78 -3.42
N SER A 251 13.04 -9.69 -2.65
CA SER A 251 13.64 -10.23 -1.41
C SER A 251 14.93 -10.98 -1.71
N LEU A 252 14.94 -11.86 -2.71
CA LEU A 252 16.14 -12.60 -3.11
C LEU A 252 17.23 -11.67 -3.66
N ALA A 253 16.86 -10.71 -4.50
CA ALA A 253 17.80 -9.72 -5.04
C ALA A 253 18.44 -8.88 -3.94
N SER A 254 17.70 -8.53 -2.87
CA SER A 254 18.25 -7.80 -1.73
C SER A 254 19.26 -8.61 -0.96
N ILE A 255 19.01 -9.90 -0.68
CA ILE A 255 19.97 -10.80 0.01
C ILE A 255 21.25 -10.93 -0.83
N LEU A 256 21.11 -11.22 -2.13
CA LEU A 256 22.26 -11.34 -3.03
C LEU A 256 23.03 -10.03 -3.14
N GLY A 257 22.35 -8.91 -3.21
CA GLY A 257 22.96 -7.58 -3.28
C GLY A 257 23.79 -7.26 -2.03
N VAL A 258 23.23 -7.47 -0.84
CA VAL A 258 23.95 -7.25 0.44
C VAL A 258 25.16 -8.19 0.54
N THR A 259 25.00 -9.45 0.18
CA THR A 259 26.11 -10.43 0.19
C THR A 259 27.22 -10.02 -0.77
N ALA A 260 26.87 -9.64 -2.00
CA ALA A 260 27.85 -9.19 -3.00
C ALA A 260 28.59 -7.93 -2.55
N LEU A 261 27.89 -6.98 -1.95
CA LEU A 261 28.49 -5.76 -1.38
C LEU A 261 29.45 -6.09 -0.23
N SER A 262 29.06 -6.97 0.70
CA SER A 262 29.89 -7.40 1.82
C SER A 262 31.19 -8.08 1.33
N VAL A 263 31.11 -8.99 0.37
CA VAL A 263 32.25 -9.64 -0.25
C VAL A 263 33.13 -8.65 -1.00
N GLY A 264 32.54 -7.72 -1.75
CA GLY A 264 33.27 -6.68 -2.49
C GLY A 264 34.07 -5.76 -1.57
N VAL A 265 33.45 -5.32 -0.46
CA VAL A 265 34.10 -4.49 0.55
C VAL A 265 35.24 -5.24 1.24
N ALA A 266 35.03 -6.52 1.64
CA ALA A 266 36.06 -7.36 2.23
C ALA A 266 37.22 -7.56 1.26
N TRP A 267 36.95 -7.77 -0.03
CA TRP A 267 37.97 -7.87 -1.07
C TRP A 267 38.84 -6.61 -1.17
N LEU A 268 38.21 -5.44 -1.18
CA LEU A 268 38.91 -4.14 -1.22
C LEU A 268 39.77 -3.91 0.03
N ALA A 269 39.23 -4.19 1.21
CA ALA A 269 39.97 -4.08 2.47
C ALA A 269 41.17 -4.98 2.52
N THR A 270 41.02 -6.24 2.10
CA THR A 270 42.07 -7.24 2.10
C THR A 270 43.22 -6.93 1.11
N GLN A 271 42.88 -6.44 -0.09
CA GLN A 271 43.90 -6.10 -1.10
C GLN A 271 44.89 -5.03 -0.62
N ARG A 272 44.39 -3.99 0.08
CA ARG A 272 45.23 -2.90 0.56
C ARG A 272 46.15 -3.34 1.71
N THR A 273 45.64 -4.14 2.65
CA THR A 273 46.35 -4.50 3.86
C THR A 273 47.41 -5.64 3.62
N LEU A 274 47.09 -6.62 2.79
CA LEU A 274 47.99 -7.77 2.55
C LEU A 274 49.05 -7.53 1.47
N ARG A 275 48.96 -6.43 0.68
CA ARG A 275 50.04 -6.02 -0.26
C ARG A 275 51.14 -5.21 0.41
N SER A 276 50.96 -4.72 1.64
CA SER A 276 52.02 -4.08 2.39
C SER A 276 53.12 -5.15 2.76
N SER A 277 54.36 -4.86 2.41
CA SER A 277 55.51 -5.78 2.53
C SER A 277 55.74 -6.22 3.97
N PRO A 278 56.03 -7.55 4.22
CA PRO A 278 56.35 -8.07 5.56
C PRO A 278 57.59 -7.45 6.21
N LEU A 279 58.45 -6.80 5.43
CA LEU A 279 59.73 -6.23 5.88
C LEU A 279 59.55 -4.97 6.78
N THR A 280 58.41 -4.31 6.75
CA THR A 280 58.16 -3.13 7.57
C THR A 280 57.83 -3.46 9.03
N LEU A 281 57.34 -4.68 9.31
CA LEU A 281 56.95 -5.13 10.64
C LEU A 281 58.17 -5.67 11.46
N LEU A 282 59.21 -6.11 10.80
CA LEU A 282 60.47 -6.54 11.47
C LEU A 282 61.41 -5.37 11.85
N ARG A 283 61.07 -4.16 11.43
CA ARG A 283 61.87 -2.94 11.70
C ARG A 283 61.30 -2.07 12.84
N SER A 284 60.16 -2.42 13.39
CA SER A 284 59.45 -1.67 14.47
C SER A 284 59.38 -2.43 15.81
N SER A 285 60.17 -3.53 15.94
CA SER A 285 60.39 -4.20 17.24
C SER A 285 61.70 -3.79 17.87
#